data_bf431514def82a09373825ddd0524ea7
#
_entry.id   bf431514def82a09373825ddd0524ea7
#
_cell.length_a   1.000
_cell.length_b   1.000
_cell.length_c   1.000
_cell.angle_alpha   90.00
_cell.angle_beta   90.00
_cell.angle_gamma   90.00
#
_symmetry.space_group_name_H-M   'P 1'
#
loop_
_entity.id
_entity.type
_entity.pdbx_description
1 polymer ?
#
loop_
_entity_poly.entity_id
_entity_poly.type
_entity_poly.pdbx_seq_one_letter_code
_entity_poly.pdbx_strand_id
1 'polypeptide(L)'
;RLAGKELRCFERGEAWYHEQFPAPNGTIFSRGEFCPSYFYTEEAADRIAAYRPDIKLLLCLRPPVEMIYSWYWYNRNAVIAFLPDTFEGMMENAFLRDLGCFARHLKPYLDRFPANNFLVVQFEAIRRAPNEVRERVYEFLGVTSGFRPNLEAGKNPARAPRFRFLQSSA
;
A
#
# COMPACT_ATOMS: atom_id res chain seq x y z
N ARG A 1 -1.01 14.94 8.69
CA ARG A 1 -0.66 15.77 7.50
C ARG A 1 -0.83 15.03 6.17
N LEU A 2 -0.71 13.67 6.12
CA LEU A 2 -0.94 12.91 4.89
C LEU A 2 -2.43 12.89 4.51
N ALA A 3 -3.34 12.66 5.44
CA ALA A 3 -4.78 12.66 5.20
C ALA A 3 -5.31 13.98 4.58
N GLY A 4 -4.76 15.12 4.99
CA GLY A 4 -5.19 16.41 4.44
C GLY A 4 -4.73 16.68 3.00
N LYS A 5 -3.68 16.01 2.53
CA LYS A 5 -3.19 16.16 1.16
C LYS A 5 -3.95 15.24 0.20
N GLU A 6 -4.30 14.05 0.65
CA GLU A 6 -5.08 13.06 -0.11
C GLU A 6 -6.55 13.50 -0.28
N LEU A 7 -7.16 14.07 0.76
CA LEU A 7 -8.50 14.66 0.66
C LEU A 7 -8.58 15.77 -0.38
N ARG A 8 -7.56 16.63 -0.47
CA ARG A 8 -7.51 17.69 -1.49
C ARG A 8 -7.39 17.16 -2.92
N CYS A 9 -6.80 15.98 -3.11
CA CYS A 9 -6.71 15.37 -4.44
C CYS A 9 -8.07 14.85 -4.90
N PHE A 10 -8.87 14.26 -4.00
CA PHE A 10 -10.21 13.80 -4.31
C PHE A 10 -11.15 14.95 -4.73
N GLU A 11 -11.04 16.11 -4.09
CA GLU A 11 -11.83 17.30 -4.42
C GLU A 11 -11.55 17.86 -5.83
N ARG A 12 -10.44 17.48 -6.46
CA ARG A 12 -10.11 17.89 -7.84
C ARG A 12 -10.93 17.17 -8.91
N GLY A 13 -11.64 16.11 -8.53
CA GLY A 13 -12.54 15.39 -9.40
C GLY A 13 -11.87 14.44 -10.39
N GLU A 14 -12.72 13.78 -11.15
CA GLU A 14 -12.35 12.67 -12.04
C GLU A 14 -11.46 13.12 -13.20
N ALA A 15 -11.71 14.28 -13.80
CA ALA A 15 -10.91 14.79 -14.90
C ALA A 15 -9.45 14.94 -14.51
N TRP A 16 -9.19 15.57 -13.34
CA TRP A 16 -7.85 15.69 -12.81
C TRP A 16 -7.21 14.32 -12.52
N TYR A 17 -7.98 13.38 -11.99
CA TYR A 17 -7.49 12.04 -11.72
C TYR A 17 -7.03 11.34 -13.00
N HIS A 18 -7.77 11.42 -14.09
CA HIS A 18 -7.38 10.86 -15.37
C HIS A 18 -6.10 11.47 -15.95
N GLU A 19 -5.87 12.77 -15.73
CA GLU A 19 -4.64 13.44 -16.16
C GLU A 19 -3.37 12.89 -15.49
N GLN A 20 -3.51 12.25 -14.31
CA GLN A 20 -2.36 11.64 -13.62
C GLN A 20 -1.86 10.35 -14.33
N PHE A 21 -2.62 9.83 -15.28
CA PHE A 21 -2.28 8.62 -16.05
C PHE A 21 -2.10 8.95 -17.53
N PRO A 22 -1.04 9.69 -17.91
CA PRO A 22 -0.82 10.04 -19.29
C PRO A 22 -0.62 8.79 -20.16
N ALA A 23 -1.10 8.84 -21.41
CA ALA A 23 -0.88 7.85 -22.42
C ALA A 23 0.38 8.20 -23.23
N PRO A 24 1.59 7.74 -22.89
CA PRO A 24 2.80 8.24 -23.53
C PRO A 24 2.86 7.74 -24.94
N ASN A 25 2.40 7.12 -25.68
CA ASN A 25 2.62 6.70 -27.08
C ASN A 25 1.61 5.65 -27.61
N GLY A 26 0.32 5.83 -27.41
CA GLY A 26 -0.64 4.94 -28.05
C GLY A 26 -1.55 4.15 -27.10
N THR A 27 -1.81 2.91 -27.40
CA THR A 27 -2.81 2.10 -26.71
C THR A 27 -2.38 1.76 -25.28
N ILE A 28 -3.15 2.20 -24.28
CA ILE A 28 -2.99 1.79 -22.89
C ILE A 28 -3.86 0.55 -22.66
N PHE A 29 -3.23 -0.55 -22.28
CA PHE A 29 -3.92 -1.80 -21.96
C PHE A 29 -4.39 -1.85 -20.50
N SER A 30 -3.66 -1.25 -19.59
CA SER A 30 -3.99 -1.23 -18.16
C SER A 30 -3.40 0.01 -17.49
N ARG A 31 -4.10 0.52 -16.49
CA ARG A 31 -3.63 1.60 -15.62
C ARG A 31 -3.80 1.16 -14.18
N GLY A 32 -2.88 1.55 -13.32
CA GLY A 32 -2.96 1.23 -11.90
C GLY A 32 -2.29 2.28 -11.04
N GLU A 33 -2.70 2.33 -9.79
CA GLU A 33 -2.07 3.15 -8.78
C GLU A 33 -1.74 2.31 -7.54
N PHE A 34 -0.85 2.82 -6.73
CA PHE A 34 -0.47 2.22 -5.46
C PHE A 34 -0.67 3.23 -4.33
N CYS A 35 -1.62 2.95 -3.45
CA CYS A 35 -1.93 3.78 -2.30
C CYS A 35 -2.24 2.92 -1.06
N PRO A 36 -1.26 2.70 -0.16
CA PRO A 36 -1.47 1.87 1.04
C PRO A 36 -2.54 2.42 1.99
N SER A 37 -2.77 3.74 2.00
CA SER A 37 -3.76 4.37 2.89
C SER A 37 -5.20 3.99 2.54
N TYR A 38 -5.48 3.61 1.31
CA TYR A 38 -6.82 3.13 0.94
C TYR A 38 -7.27 1.96 1.81
N PHE A 39 -6.37 1.03 2.10
CA PHE A 39 -6.69 -0.13 2.91
C PHE A 39 -7.17 0.21 4.32
N TYR A 40 -6.74 1.34 4.87
CA TYR A 40 -7.06 1.81 6.22
C TYR A 40 -8.13 2.91 6.28
N THR A 41 -8.69 3.29 5.14
CA THR A 41 -9.68 4.35 5.02
C THR A 41 -11.02 3.73 4.69
N GLU A 42 -11.98 3.81 5.62
CA GLU A 42 -13.29 3.15 5.49
C GLU A 42 -14.05 3.62 4.23
N GLU A 43 -14.04 4.91 3.96
CA GLU A 43 -14.73 5.48 2.81
C GLU A 43 -14.05 5.17 1.46
N ALA A 44 -12.81 4.68 1.46
CA ALA A 44 -12.09 4.39 0.21
C ALA A 44 -12.77 3.26 -0.56
N ALA A 45 -13.24 2.22 0.13
CA ALA A 45 -13.95 1.12 -0.51
C ALA A 45 -15.24 1.58 -1.20
N ASP A 46 -16.01 2.49 -0.56
CA ASP A 46 -17.23 3.06 -1.13
C ASP A 46 -16.93 3.89 -2.37
N ARG A 47 -15.95 4.77 -2.29
CA ARG A 47 -15.55 5.66 -3.38
C ARG A 47 -15.02 4.90 -4.58
N ILE A 48 -14.18 3.89 -4.35
CA ILE A 48 -13.64 3.04 -5.42
C ILE A 48 -14.76 2.23 -6.07
N ALA A 49 -15.67 1.65 -5.30
CA ALA A 49 -16.78 0.88 -5.83
C ALA A 49 -17.76 1.75 -6.64
N ALA A 50 -18.03 2.98 -6.18
CA ALA A 50 -18.86 3.94 -6.91
C ALA A 50 -18.23 4.38 -8.23
N TYR A 51 -16.90 4.54 -8.25
CA TYR A 51 -16.17 4.95 -9.44
C TYR A 51 -15.96 3.82 -10.45
N ARG A 52 -15.51 2.64 -9.99
CA ARG A 52 -15.19 1.49 -10.83
C ARG A 52 -15.46 0.17 -10.10
N PRO A 53 -16.70 -0.34 -10.17
CA PRO A 53 -17.08 -1.58 -9.47
C PRO A 53 -16.37 -2.83 -10.04
N ASP A 54 -15.84 -2.75 -11.25
CA ASP A 54 -15.09 -3.79 -11.95
C ASP A 54 -13.56 -3.73 -11.76
N ILE A 55 -13.06 -2.76 -10.97
CA ILE A 55 -11.63 -2.60 -10.74
C ILE A 55 -11.01 -3.83 -10.09
N LYS A 56 -9.78 -4.15 -10.51
CA LYS A 56 -8.99 -5.22 -9.89
C LYS A 56 -8.18 -4.67 -8.71
N LEU A 57 -8.29 -5.33 -7.58
CA LEU A 57 -7.66 -4.95 -6.33
C LEU A 57 -6.53 -5.94 -5.99
N LEU A 58 -5.31 -5.46 -5.99
CA LEU A 58 -4.13 -6.23 -5.60
C LEU A 58 -3.69 -5.79 -4.20
N LEU A 59 -3.71 -6.72 -3.26
CA LEU A 59 -3.34 -6.49 -1.88
C LEU A 59 -2.12 -7.33 -1.51
N CYS A 60 -1.04 -6.67 -1.10
CA CYS A 60 0.15 -7.33 -0.57
C CYS A 60 0.13 -7.27 0.95
N LEU A 61 0.02 -8.41 1.61
CA LEU A 61 0.00 -8.51 3.06
C LEU A 61 1.28 -9.12 3.60
N ARG A 62 1.76 -8.55 4.68
CA ARG A 62 2.85 -9.05 5.49
C ARG A 62 2.29 -9.51 6.85
N PRO A 63 2.92 -10.47 7.58
CA PRO A 63 2.48 -10.78 8.94
C PRO A 63 2.28 -9.52 9.78
N PRO A 64 1.15 -9.37 10.48
CA PRO A 64 0.77 -8.10 11.11
C PRO A 64 1.84 -7.53 12.03
N VAL A 65 2.43 -8.35 12.88
CA VAL A 65 3.49 -7.93 13.82
C VAL A 65 4.71 -7.40 13.07
N GLU A 66 5.15 -8.12 12.03
CA GLU A 66 6.28 -7.68 11.21
C GLU A 66 5.99 -6.39 10.44
N MET A 67 4.76 -6.24 9.96
CA MET A 67 4.33 -5.02 9.26
C MET A 67 4.37 -3.82 10.22
N ILE A 68 3.77 -3.95 11.42
CA ILE A 68 3.75 -2.89 12.44
C ILE A 68 5.18 -2.57 12.91
N TYR A 69 6.02 -3.60 13.13
CA TYR A 69 7.41 -3.42 13.50
C TYR A 69 8.20 -2.65 12.44
N SER A 70 8.02 -3.01 11.16
CA SER A 70 8.65 -2.30 10.05
C SER A 70 8.17 -0.85 9.94
N TRP A 71 6.86 -0.62 10.14
CA TRP A 71 6.26 0.70 10.16
C TRP A 71 6.79 1.55 11.32
N TYR A 72 6.93 0.96 12.52
CA TYR A 72 7.51 1.62 13.68
C TYR A 72 8.92 2.15 13.38
N TRP A 73 9.81 1.30 12.89
CA TRP A 73 11.18 1.71 12.59
C TRP A 73 11.27 2.72 11.45
N TYR A 74 10.44 2.59 10.43
CA TYR A 74 10.37 3.57 9.34
C TYR A 74 10.02 4.96 9.87
N ASN A 75 8.98 5.07 10.67
CA ASN A 75 8.50 6.35 11.20
C ASN A 75 9.41 6.90 12.31
N ARG A 76 10.00 6.04 13.14
CA ARG A 76 10.98 6.46 14.14
C ARG A 76 12.25 7.03 13.50
N ASN A 77 12.69 6.50 12.39
CA ASN A 77 13.80 7.02 11.63
C ASN A 77 13.44 8.33 10.88
N ALA A 78 12.18 8.56 10.59
CA ALA A 78 11.66 9.80 10.00
C ALA A 78 11.40 10.91 11.04
N VAL A 79 11.81 10.71 12.31
CA VAL A 79 11.65 11.69 13.42
C VAL A 79 10.19 12.11 13.64
N ILE A 80 9.31 11.13 13.69
CA ILE A 80 7.92 11.39 14.10
C ILE A 80 7.87 11.45 15.63
N ALA A 81 7.79 12.65 16.16
CA ALA A 81 7.98 12.99 17.58
C ALA A 81 6.96 12.36 18.56
N PHE A 82 5.88 11.76 18.06
CA PHE A 82 4.82 11.20 18.91
C PHE A 82 4.91 9.66 19.08
N LEU A 83 5.91 9.03 18.49
CA LEU A 83 6.07 7.58 18.65
C LEU A 83 6.76 7.26 19.99
N PRO A 84 6.27 6.23 20.72
CA PRO A 84 6.93 5.74 21.92
C PRO A 84 8.37 5.29 21.65
N ASP A 85 9.19 5.32 22.69
CA ASP A 85 10.61 4.96 22.59
C ASP A 85 10.84 3.46 22.32
N THR A 86 9.88 2.62 22.68
CA THR A 86 9.94 1.18 22.47
C THR A 86 8.80 0.69 21.61
N PHE A 87 9.03 -0.42 20.92
CA PHE A 87 8.00 -1.08 20.11
C PHE A 87 6.86 -1.60 21.00
N GLU A 88 7.17 -2.11 22.19
CA GLU A 88 6.20 -2.58 23.18
C GLU A 88 5.27 -1.45 23.60
N GLY A 89 5.83 -0.27 23.92
CA GLY A 89 5.05 0.92 24.24
C GLY A 89 4.14 1.37 23.09
N MET A 90 4.60 1.19 21.84
CA MET A 90 3.77 1.43 20.67
C MET A 90 2.57 0.49 20.61
N MET A 91 2.72 -0.77 21.02
CA MET A 91 1.66 -1.76 21.01
C MET A 91 0.56 -1.53 22.05
N GLU A 92 0.76 -0.62 22.99
CA GLU A 92 -0.28 -0.15 23.92
C GLU A 92 -1.29 0.78 23.22
N ASN A 93 -0.88 1.41 22.12
CA ASN A 93 -1.75 2.29 21.36
C ASN A 93 -2.76 1.49 20.51
N ALA A 94 -4.06 1.67 20.79
CA ALA A 94 -5.14 0.94 20.11
C ALA A 94 -5.17 1.18 18.60
N PHE A 95 -4.90 2.41 18.15
CA PHE A 95 -4.86 2.74 16.71
C PHE A 95 -3.75 1.95 16.00
N LEU A 96 -2.58 1.84 16.61
CA LEU A 96 -1.45 1.14 16.00
C LEU A 96 -1.67 -0.39 15.96
N ARG A 97 -2.34 -0.94 16.98
CA ARG A 97 -2.77 -2.34 16.95
C ARG A 97 -3.81 -2.60 15.84
N ASP A 98 -4.71 -1.64 15.64
CA ASP A 98 -5.74 -1.74 14.62
C ASP A 98 -5.15 -1.89 13.20
N LEU A 99 -4.00 -1.28 12.92
CA LEU A 99 -3.29 -1.45 11.64
C LEU A 99 -2.98 -2.92 11.30
N GLY A 100 -2.86 -3.78 12.31
CA GLY A 100 -2.66 -5.23 12.14
C GLY A 100 -3.94 -6.02 11.98
N CYS A 101 -5.11 -5.41 12.17
CA CYS A 101 -6.42 -6.07 12.08
C CYS A 101 -6.90 -6.16 10.63
N PHE A 102 -6.16 -6.86 9.77
CA PHE A 102 -6.42 -6.91 8.32
C PHE A 102 -7.83 -7.35 7.95
N ALA A 103 -8.42 -8.29 8.69
CA ALA A 103 -9.80 -8.74 8.44
C ALA A 103 -10.81 -7.59 8.56
N ARG A 104 -10.61 -6.69 9.52
CA ARG A 104 -11.45 -5.52 9.72
C ARG A 104 -11.33 -4.55 8.54
N HIS A 105 -10.12 -4.27 8.10
CA HIS A 105 -9.88 -3.34 6.99
C HIS A 105 -10.25 -3.93 5.63
N LEU A 106 -10.15 -5.25 5.47
CA LEU A 106 -10.52 -5.94 4.24
C LEU A 106 -12.04 -6.08 4.07
N LYS A 107 -12.78 -6.21 5.18
CA LYS A 107 -14.23 -6.45 5.14
C LYS A 107 -15.00 -5.45 4.27
N PRO A 108 -14.80 -4.11 4.37
CA PRO A 108 -15.51 -3.16 3.51
C PRO A 108 -15.34 -3.42 2.02
N TYR A 109 -14.16 -3.89 1.62
CA TYR A 109 -13.87 -4.25 0.23
C TYR A 109 -14.56 -5.54 -0.18
N LEU A 110 -14.53 -6.59 0.66
CA LEU A 110 -15.18 -7.87 0.37
C LEU A 110 -16.71 -7.73 0.27
N ASP A 111 -17.29 -6.78 0.99
CA ASP A 111 -18.73 -6.50 0.93
C ASP A 111 -19.15 -5.79 -0.38
N ARG A 112 -18.23 -5.13 -1.09
CA ARG A 112 -18.50 -4.27 -2.25
C ARG A 112 -18.00 -4.82 -3.58
N PHE A 113 -17.00 -5.66 -3.55
CA PHE A 113 -16.38 -6.17 -4.76
C PHE A 113 -16.47 -7.70 -4.82
N PRO A 114 -16.69 -8.27 -6.01
CA PRO A 114 -16.72 -9.73 -6.17
C PRO A 114 -15.32 -10.33 -5.90
N ALA A 115 -15.29 -11.54 -5.38
CA ALA A 115 -14.05 -12.21 -4.97
C ALA A 115 -13.00 -12.34 -6.10
N ASN A 116 -13.44 -12.47 -7.35
CA ASN A 116 -12.56 -12.54 -8.52
C ASN A 116 -11.88 -11.19 -8.87
N ASN A 117 -12.31 -10.10 -8.25
CA ASN A 117 -11.65 -8.80 -8.38
C ASN A 117 -10.51 -8.61 -7.38
N PHE A 118 -10.24 -9.61 -6.52
CA PHE A 118 -9.16 -9.55 -5.54
C PHE A 118 -8.04 -10.52 -5.84
N LEU A 119 -6.82 -10.05 -5.71
CA LEU A 119 -5.65 -10.89 -5.54
C LEU A 119 -4.91 -10.51 -4.27
N VAL A 120 -4.89 -11.42 -3.31
CA VAL A 120 -4.07 -11.28 -2.10
C VAL A 120 -2.75 -12.01 -2.31
N VAL A 121 -1.65 -11.28 -2.11
CA VAL A 121 -0.28 -11.79 -2.20
C VAL A 121 0.37 -11.69 -0.82
N GLN A 122 0.95 -12.77 -0.34
CA GLN A 122 1.75 -12.76 0.86
C GLN A 122 3.16 -12.24 0.54
N PHE A 123 3.65 -11.31 1.36
CA PHE A 123 4.98 -10.71 1.17
C PHE A 123 6.10 -11.76 1.15
N GLU A 124 5.97 -12.81 1.97
CA GLU A 124 6.91 -13.93 2.02
C GLU A 124 6.94 -14.72 0.71
N ALA A 125 5.80 -14.83 0.03
CA ALA A 125 5.74 -15.46 -1.29
C ALA A 125 6.55 -14.66 -2.33
N ILE A 126 6.51 -13.32 -2.27
CA ILE A 126 7.33 -12.47 -3.15
C ILE A 126 8.83 -12.73 -2.91
N ARG A 127 9.23 -12.95 -1.66
CA ARG A 127 10.64 -13.23 -1.33
C ARG A 127 11.09 -14.62 -1.74
N ARG A 128 10.22 -15.63 -1.61
CA ARG A 128 10.51 -17.04 -1.86
C ARG A 128 10.44 -17.42 -3.34
N ALA A 129 9.39 -16.94 -4.02
CA ALA A 129 9.09 -17.31 -5.39
C ALA A 129 8.61 -16.08 -6.20
N PRO A 130 9.45 -15.07 -6.41
CA PRO A 130 9.05 -13.79 -7.03
C PRO A 130 8.53 -13.96 -8.45
N ASN A 131 9.05 -14.91 -9.20
CA ASN A 131 8.60 -15.18 -10.56
C ASN A 131 7.19 -15.79 -10.59
N GLU A 132 6.88 -16.71 -9.70
CA GLU A 132 5.53 -17.30 -9.60
C GLU A 132 4.50 -16.24 -9.19
N VAL A 133 4.85 -15.38 -8.24
CA VAL A 133 3.99 -14.26 -7.83
C VAL A 133 3.74 -13.32 -9.00
N ARG A 134 4.79 -12.98 -9.76
CA ARG A 134 4.66 -12.13 -10.95
C ARG A 134 3.69 -12.73 -11.97
N GLU A 135 3.85 -14.03 -12.31
CA GLU A 135 2.95 -14.69 -13.28
C GLU A 135 1.50 -14.65 -12.80
N ARG A 136 1.25 -14.95 -11.52
CA ARG A 136 -0.09 -14.85 -10.93
C ARG A 136 -0.67 -13.42 -11.01
N VAL A 137 0.16 -12.42 -10.79
CA VAL A 137 -0.27 -11.00 -10.90
C VAL A 137 -0.60 -10.66 -12.35
N TYR A 138 0.20 -11.10 -13.32
CA TYR A 138 -0.07 -10.85 -14.73
C TYR A 138 -1.34 -11.56 -15.21
N GLU A 139 -1.53 -12.81 -14.84
CA GLU A 139 -2.75 -13.56 -15.11
C GLU A 139 -3.98 -12.84 -14.52
N PHE A 140 -3.90 -12.47 -13.23
CA PHE A 140 -4.96 -11.73 -12.56
C PHE A 140 -5.28 -10.41 -13.27
N LEU A 141 -4.29 -9.65 -13.68
CA LEU A 141 -4.49 -8.38 -14.39
C LEU A 141 -4.94 -8.56 -15.83
N GLY A 142 -4.75 -9.75 -16.42
CA GLY A 142 -5.03 -10.02 -17.81
C GLY A 142 -4.03 -9.36 -18.76
N VAL A 143 -2.77 -9.19 -18.31
CA VAL A 143 -1.69 -8.60 -19.10
C VAL A 143 -0.69 -9.66 -19.54
N THR A 144 -0.01 -9.38 -20.67
CA THR A 144 0.95 -10.33 -21.24
C THR A 144 2.19 -10.45 -20.33
N SER A 145 2.62 -11.68 -20.05
CA SER A 145 3.74 -12.01 -19.16
C SER A 145 5.14 -11.75 -19.73
N GLY A 146 5.26 -11.04 -20.84
CA GLY A 146 6.54 -10.83 -21.55
C GLY A 146 7.54 -9.94 -20.80
N PHE A 147 7.07 -9.03 -19.94
CA PHE A 147 7.95 -8.14 -19.19
C PHE A 147 8.53 -8.84 -17.94
N ARG A 148 9.84 -8.78 -17.82
CA ARG A 148 10.57 -9.32 -16.65
C ARG A 148 11.28 -8.16 -15.92
N PRO A 149 10.71 -7.64 -14.83
CA PRO A 149 11.35 -6.60 -14.05
C PRO A 149 12.65 -7.13 -13.40
N ASN A 150 13.64 -6.26 -13.25
CA ASN A 150 14.83 -6.58 -12.46
C ASN A 150 14.43 -6.57 -10.96
N LEU A 151 14.22 -7.76 -10.41
CA LEU A 151 13.78 -7.94 -9.02
C LEU A 151 14.90 -7.68 -7.98
N GLU A 152 16.14 -7.58 -8.42
CA GLU A 152 17.27 -7.26 -7.53
C GLU A 152 17.38 -5.76 -7.24
N ALA A 153 16.90 -4.91 -8.14
CA ALA A 153 16.98 -3.46 -8.00
C ALA A 153 16.05 -2.87 -6.93
N GLY A 154 15.07 -3.63 -6.45
CA GLY A 154 13.99 -3.16 -5.57
C GLY A 154 14.20 -3.34 -4.06
N LYS A 155 15.39 -3.73 -3.61
CA LYS A 155 15.65 -3.84 -2.17
C LYS A 155 15.71 -2.46 -1.55
N ASN A 156 14.71 -2.11 -0.76
CA ASN A 156 14.72 -0.91 0.08
C ASN A 156 15.41 -1.26 1.41
N PRO A 157 16.73 -1.07 1.53
CA PRO A 157 17.44 -1.36 2.78
C PRO A 157 16.97 -0.40 3.86
N ALA A 158 16.64 -0.92 5.04
CA ALA A 158 16.38 -0.10 6.21
C ALA A 158 17.62 0.78 6.47
N ARG A 159 17.48 2.09 6.26
CA ARG A 159 18.55 3.05 6.55
C ARG A 159 18.36 3.58 7.97
N ALA A 160 19.19 3.14 8.90
CA ALA A 160 19.33 3.85 10.16
C ALA A 160 20.13 5.15 9.92
N PRO A 161 19.67 6.31 10.39
CA PRO A 161 20.43 7.54 10.29
C PRO A 161 21.76 7.38 11.05
N ARG A 162 22.87 7.72 10.41
CA ARG A 162 24.24 7.59 10.99
C ARG A 162 24.47 8.48 12.21
N PHE A 163 23.70 9.56 12.36
CA PHE A 163 23.84 10.53 13.45
C PHE A 163 22.46 10.90 14.02
N ARG A 164 22.07 10.25 15.11
CA ARG A 164 20.85 10.58 15.85
C ARG A 164 20.92 11.95 16.57
N PHE A 165 22.13 12.45 16.87
CA PHE A 165 22.35 13.67 17.65
C PHE A 165 22.03 14.98 16.91
N LEU A 166 21.95 14.98 15.59
CA LEU A 166 21.71 16.20 14.82
C LEU A 166 20.22 16.46 14.51
N GLN A 167 19.32 15.56 14.92
CA GLN A 167 17.90 15.67 14.62
C GLN A 167 17.04 16.17 15.78
N SER A 168 17.63 16.37 16.98
CA SER A 168 16.89 16.83 18.16
C SER A 168 16.92 18.35 18.37
N SER A 169 17.40 19.14 17.40
CA SER A 169 17.56 20.60 17.52
C SER A 169 16.91 21.35 16.38
N ALA A 170 15.68 21.01 15.99
CA ALA A 170 14.86 21.80 15.06
C ALA A 170 13.40 21.82 15.51
#